data_9a084db2cc5b870e082ce8f57249af5f
#
_entry.id   9a084db2cc5b870e082ce8f57249af5f
#
_cell.length_a   1.000
_cell.length_b   1.000
_cell.length_c   1.000
_cell.angle_alpha   90.00
_cell.angle_beta   90.00
_cell.angle_gamma   90.00
#
_symmetry.space_group_name_H-M   'P 1'
#
loop_
_entity.id
_entity.type
_entity.pdbx_description
1 polymer ?
#
loop_
_entity_poly.entity_id
_entity_poly.type
_entity_poly.pdbx_seq_one_letter_code
_entity_poly.pdbx_strand_id
1 'polypeptide(L)'
;MNTEVDRKIAVILVADVVGYSKHMERDENATLKAYAECEKLLKTCLKKYKGSIFNTAGDSVLAEFPSAVNAVECGVAFQNDIKKRNESDKTEVKLEFRIGINMGCLLYTSDAADES
;
A
#
# COMPACT_ATOMS: atom_id res chain seq x y z
N MET A 1 -21.80 7.00 -28.78
CA MET A 1 -20.87 6.59 -27.74
C MET A 1 -21.02 7.44 -26.51
N ASN A 2 -21.22 6.82 -25.38
CA ASN A 2 -21.48 7.54 -24.15
C ASN A 2 -20.42 7.22 -23.11
N THR A 3 -19.32 7.91 -23.24
CA THR A 3 -18.25 7.80 -22.24
C THR A 3 -18.42 8.94 -21.25
N GLU A 4 -18.52 8.61 -20.01
CA GLU A 4 -18.61 9.58 -18.95
C GLU A 4 -17.31 9.63 -18.19
N VAL A 5 -16.93 10.82 -17.77
CA VAL A 5 -15.78 11.04 -16.90
C VAL A 5 -16.31 11.33 -15.52
N ASP A 6 -16.00 10.44 -14.60
CA ASP A 6 -16.41 10.59 -13.22
C ASP A 6 -15.27 11.11 -12.37
N ARG A 7 -15.61 11.90 -11.38
CA ARG A 7 -14.67 12.36 -10.36
C ARG A 7 -14.99 11.72 -9.05
N LYS A 8 -13.95 11.29 -8.39
CA LYS A 8 -14.09 10.74 -7.05
C LYS A 8 -13.00 11.32 -6.18
N ILE A 9 -13.39 11.92 -5.07
CA ILE A 9 -12.43 12.33 -4.06
C ILE A 9 -12.15 11.11 -3.21
N ALA A 10 -10.90 10.72 -3.16
CA ALA A 10 -10.50 9.53 -2.44
C ALA A 10 -9.39 9.85 -1.47
N VAL A 11 -9.35 9.11 -0.39
CA VAL A 11 -8.21 9.13 0.53
C VAL A 11 -7.26 8.05 0.07
N ILE A 12 -6.03 8.44 -0.23
CA ILE A 12 -5.03 7.54 -0.81
C ILE A 12 -3.87 7.39 0.16
N LEU A 13 -3.53 6.14 0.44
CA LEU A 13 -2.36 5.79 1.23
C LEU A 13 -1.31 5.25 0.28
N VAL A 14 -0.08 5.77 0.42
CA VAL A 14 1.08 5.27 -0.32
C VAL A 14 2.04 4.67 0.70
N ALA A 15 2.43 3.43 0.46
CA ALA A 15 3.42 2.76 1.29
C ALA A 15 4.61 2.39 0.41
N ASP A 16 5.81 2.78 0.82
CA ASP A 16 7.02 2.36 0.11
C ASP A 16 8.13 1.98 1.07
N VAL A 17 9.09 1.21 0.57
CA VAL A 17 10.22 0.73 1.36
C VAL A 17 11.35 1.75 1.31
N VAL A 18 11.87 2.10 2.48
CA VAL A 18 13.04 2.98 2.56
C VAL A 18 14.29 2.21 2.15
N GLY A 19 15.00 2.74 1.17
CA GLY A 19 16.26 2.15 0.72
C GLY A 19 16.13 0.78 0.08
N TYR A 20 15.06 0.54 -0.64
CA TYR A 20 14.80 -0.75 -1.27
C TYR A 20 15.95 -1.22 -2.14
N SER A 21 16.49 -0.34 -2.98
CA SER A 21 17.61 -0.69 -3.88
C SER A 21 18.83 -1.16 -3.12
N LYS A 22 19.14 -0.53 -2.00
CA LYS A 22 20.29 -0.92 -1.18
C LYS A 22 20.10 -2.29 -0.55
N HIS A 23 18.89 -2.59 -0.10
CA HIS A 23 18.57 -3.91 0.43
C HIS A 23 18.71 -4.96 -0.67
N MET A 24 18.21 -4.67 -1.87
CA MET A 24 18.29 -5.59 -3.00
C MET A 24 19.75 -5.85 -3.42
N GLU A 25 20.59 -4.82 -3.40
CA GLU A 25 22.00 -4.97 -3.72
C GLU A 25 22.73 -5.85 -2.70
N ARG A 26 22.33 -5.71 -1.43
CA ARG A 26 22.99 -6.45 -0.34
C ARG A 26 22.63 -7.93 -0.34
N ASP A 27 21.35 -8.24 -0.47
CA ASP A 27 20.86 -9.62 -0.49
C ASP A 27 19.47 -9.63 -1.12
N GLU A 28 19.43 -9.94 -2.41
CA GLU A 28 18.19 -9.90 -3.17
C GLU A 28 17.15 -10.89 -2.64
N ASN A 29 17.57 -12.15 -2.44
CA ASN A 29 16.62 -13.17 -2.01
C ASN A 29 16.05 -12.91 -0.62
N ALA A 30 16.88 -12.49 0.32
CA ALA A 30 16.42 -12.17 1.66
C ALA A 30 15.49 -10.95 1.65
N THR A 31 15.78 -9.95 0.80
CA THR A 31 14.94 -8.76 0.68
C THR A 31 13.58 -9.11 0.10
N LEU A 32 13.55 -9.93 -0.95
CA LEU A 32 12.26 -10.33 -1.56
C LEU A 32 11.42 -11.13 -0.58
N LYS A 33 12.04 -11.98 0.22
CA LYS A 33 11.34 -12.75 1.24
C LYS A 33 10.77 -11.81 2.32
N ALA A 34 11.59 -10.86 2.78
CA ALA A 34 11.16 -9.88 3.77
C ALA A 34 10.02 -9.03 3.23
N TYR A 35 10.12 -8.58 1.98
CA TYR A 35 9.08 -7.78 1.36
C TYR A 35 7.75 -8.55 1.28
N ALA A 36 7.81 -9.83 0.89
CA ALA A 36 6.62 -10.66 0.81
C ALA A 36 5.92 -10.79 2.18
N GLU A 37 6.71 -10.93 3.25
CA GLU A 37 6.16 -10.98 4.61
C GLU A 37 5.51 -9.67 5.00
N CYS A 38 6.16 -8.56 4.70
CA CYS A 38 5.62 -7.23 5.00
C CYS A 38 4.37 -6.94 4.17
N GLU A 39 4.34 -7.39 2.92
CA GLU A 39 3.17 -7.22 2.06
C GLU A 39 1.95 -7.95 2.63
N LYS A 40 2.15 -9.13 3.19
CA LYS A 40 1.06 -9.85 3.86
C LYS A 40 0.51 -9.06 5.03
N LEU A 41 1.39 -8.46 5.82
CA LEU A 41 0.96 -7.61 6.93
C LEU A 41 0.16 -6.41 6.43
N LEU A 42 0.62 -5.79 5.34
CA LEU A 42 -0.09 -4.67 4.76
C LEU A 42 -1.48 -5.07 4.26
N LYS A 43 -1.58 -6.19 3.57
CA LYS A 43 -2.87 -6.66 3.06
C LYS A 43 -3.84 -6.98 4.19
N THR A 44 -3.35 -7.53 5.28
CA THR A 44 -4.18 -7.79 6.46
C THR A 44 -4.71 -6.49 7.06
N CYS A 45 -3.86 -5.47 7.18
CA CYS A 45 -4.28 -4.16 7.68
C CYS A 45 -5.28 -3.51 6.73
N LEU A 46 -5.02 -3.56 5.42
CA LEU A 46 -5.92 -2.99 4.42
C LEU A 46 -7.31 -3.60 4.54
N LYS A 47 -7.38 -4.91 4.65
CA LYS A 47 -8.66 -5.60 4.77
C LYS A 47 -9.40 -5.17 6.03
N LYS A 48 -8.69 -5.04 7.14
CA LYS A 48 -9.28 -4.64 8.42
C LYS A 48 -9.84 -3.22 8.39
N TYR A 49 -9.15 -2.31 7.70
CA TYR A 49 -9.53 -0.89 7.67
C TYR A 49 -10.17 -0.44 6.37
N LYS A 50 -10.64 -1.40 5.57
CA LYS A 50 -11.39 -1.16 4.32
C LYS A 50 -10.60 -0.47 3.23
N GLY A 51 -9.29 -0.71 3.19
CA GLY A 51 -8.44 -0.22 2.11
C GLY A 51 -8.49 -1.14 0.92
N SER A 52 -8.35 -0.57 -0.26
CA SER A 52 -8.30 -1.32 -1.52
C SER A 52 -7.08 -0.90 -2.31
N ILE A 53 -6.23 -1.86 -2.66
CA ILE A 53 -5.07 -1.57 -3.50
C ILE A 53 -5.56 -1.32 -4.92
N PHE A 54 -5.18 -0.19 -5.50
CA PHE A 54 -5.53 0.11 -6.87
C PHE A 54 -4.31 0.23 -7.79
N ASN A 55 -3.12 0.30 -7.22
CA ASN A 55 -1.91 0.34 -8.03
C ASN A 55 -0.71 -0.13 -7.21
N THR A 56 0.25 -0.72 -7.91
CA THR A 56 1.54 -1.06 -7.34
C THR A 56 2.61 -0.63 -8.34
N ALA A 57 3.72 -0.12 -7.85
CA ALA A 57 4.82 0.32 -8.69
C ALA A 57 6.13 0.02 -7.96
N GLY A 58 6.82 -1.05 -8.40
CA GLY A 58 8.03 -1.50 -7.75
C GLY A 58 7.77 -1.87 -6.30
N ASP A 59 8.38 -1.13 -5.39
CA ASP A 59 8.22 -1.33 -3.95
C ASP A 59 7.12 -0.45 -3.32
N SER A 60 6.36 0.25 -4.16
CA SER A 60 5.30 1.13 -3.69
C SER A 60 3.93 0.50 -3.88
N VAL A 61 3.07 0.70 -2.90
CA VAL A 61 1.68 0.24 -2.95
C VAL A 61 0.78 1.46 -2.73
N LEU A 62 -0.20 1.61 -3.60
CA LEU A 62 -1.20 2.66 -3.49
C LEU A 62 -2.55 2.05 -3.17
N ALA A 63 -3.15 2.51 -2.09
CA ALA A 63 -4.44 2.00 -1.64
C ALA A 63 -5.42 3.14 -1.40
N GLU A 64 -6.67 2.87 -1.67
CA GLU A 64 -7.76 3.82 -1.50
C GLU A 64 -8.57 3.44 -0.26
N PHE A 65 -9.02 4.44 0.48
CA PHE A 65 -9.81 4.25 1.70
C PHE A 65 -11.10 5.07 1.64
N PRO A 66 -12.15 4.59 2.33
CA PRO A 66 -13.41 5.35 2.37
C PRO A 66 -13.32 6.61 3.23
N SER A 67 -12.35 6.70 4.13
CA SER A 67 -12.18 7.88 4.97
C SER A 67 -10.74 8.06 5.39
N ALA A 68 -10.39 9.29 5.78
CA ALA A 68 -9.06 9.60 6.28
C ALA A 68 -8.76 8.86 7.59
N VAL A 69 -9.77 8.70 8.43
CA VAL A 69 -9.60 7.98 9.71
C VAL A 69 -9.19 6.55 9.46
N ASN A 70 -9.87 5.86 8.54
CA ASN A 70 -9.52 4.48 8.18
C ASN A 70 -8.09 4.39 7.66
N ALA A 71 -7.68 5.33 6.81
CA ALA A 71 -6.33 5.34 6.25
C ALA A 71 -5.27 5.54 7.33
N VAL A 72 -5.49 6.49 8.24
CA VAL A 72 -4.55 6.76 9.33
C VAL A 72 -4.44 5.56 10.27
N GLU A 73 -5.58 4.98 10.64
CA GLU A 73 -5.59 3.80 11.50
C GLU A 73 -4.85 2.63 10.86
N CYS A 74 -5.07 2.44 9.56
CA CYS A 74 -4.37 1.40 8.82
C CYS A 74 -2.85 1.65 8.82
N GLY A 75 -2.44 2.88 8.54
CA GLY A 75 -1.02 3.23 8.52
C GLY A 75 -0.35 3.00 9.85
N VAL A 76 -0.99 3.40 10.95
CA VAL A 76 -0.45 3.19 12.30
C VAL A 76 -0.37 1.71 12.63
N ALA A 77 -1.43 0.95 12.34
CA ALA A 77 -1.45 -0.48 12.61
C ALA A 77 -0.35 -1.21 11.82
N PHE A 78 -0.19 -0.85 10.54
CA PHE A 78 0.84 -1.44 9.71
C PHE A 78 2.24 -1.14 10.25
N GLN A 79 2.50 0.12 10.61
CA GLN A 79 3.81 0.49 11.15
C GLN A 79 4.12 -0.25 12.46
N ASN A 80 3.11 -0.44 13.30
CA ASN A 80 3.27 -1.21 14.53
C ASN A 80 3.58 -2.68 14.22
N ASP A 81 2.92 -3.25 13.23
CA ASP A 81 3.16 -4.64 12.82
C ASP A 81 4.57 -4.81 12.25
N ILE A 82 5.02 -3.85 11.45
CA ILE A 82 6.38 -3.86 10.90
C ILE A 82 7.41 -3.77 12.03
N LYS A 83 7.16 -2.91 13.01
CA LYS A 83 8.05 -2.78 14.15
C LYS A 83 8.17 -4.10 14.91
N LYS A 84 7.05 -4.75 15.18
CA LYS A 84 7.04 -6.04 15.88
C LYS A 84 7.80 -7.10 15.08
N ARG A 85 7.56 -7.15 13.77
CA ARG A 85 8.27 -8.08 12.91
C ARG A 85 9.77 -7.86 12.99
N ASN A 86 10.20 -6.60 12.91
CA ASN A 86 11.61 -6.25 12.87
C ASN A 86 12.31 -6.44 14.22
N GLU A 87 11.58 -6.55 15.31
CA GLU A 87 12.13 -6.84 16.62
C GLU A 87 12.42 -8.33 16.83
N SER A 88 11.96 -9.18 15.93
CA SER A 88 12.20 -10.61 16.02
C SER A 88 13.65 -10.95 15.68
N ASP A 89 14.27 -11.77 16.51
CA ASP A 89 15.65 -12.22 16.31
C ASP A 89 15.81 -13.06 15.05
N LYS A 90 14.71 -13.62 14.55
CA LYS A 90 14.73 -14.47 13.35
C LYS A 90 14.67 -13.67 12.06
N THR A 91 14.55 -12.35 12.16
CA THR A 91 14.42 -11.48 10.99
C THR A 91 15.79 -11.13 10.45
N GLU A 92 16.10 -11.60 9.24
CA GLU A 92 17.37 -11.29 8.58
C GLU A 92 17.42 -9.89 8.02
N VAL A 93 16.33 -9.46 7.37
CA VAL A 93 16.25 -8.14 6.76
C VAL A 93 15.14 -7.36 7.43
N LYS A 94 15.49 -6.19 7.94
CA LYS A 94 14.55 -5.30 8.62
C LYS A 94 14.20 -4.17 7.67
N LEU A 95 13.02 -4.26 7.07
CA LEU A 95 12.54 -3.23 6.16
C LEU A 95 11.82 -2.14 6.92
N GLU A 96 12.07 -0.90 6.51
CA GLU A 96 11.35 0.26 7.01
C GLU A 96 10.45 0.77 5.91
N PHE A 97 9.26 1.23 6.28
CA PHE A 97 8.29 1.74 5.33
C PHE A 97 7.98 3.20 5.60
N ARG A 98 7.80 3.95 4.52
CA ARG A 98 7.24 5.30 4.59
C ARG A 98 5.79 5.21 4.18
N ILE A 99 4.94 5.91 4.95
CA ILE A 99 3.52 5.97 4.68
C ILE A 99 3.15 7.42 4.43
N GLY A 100 2.54 7.68 3.29
CA GLY A 100 1.96 8.98 2.99
C GLY A 100 0.47 8.83 2.80
N ILE A 101 -0.29 9.77 3.34
CA ILE A 101 -1.74 9.78 3.21
C ILE A 101 -2.16 11.11 2.64
N ASN A 102 -2.96 11.09 1.58
CA ASN A 102 -3.39 12.26 0.86
C ASN A 102 -4.83 12.14 0.44
N MET A 103 -5.50 13.26 0.31
CA MET A 103 -6.78 13.30 -0.38
C MET A 103 -6.48 13.61 -1.83
N GLY A 104 -6.98 12.76 -2.73
CA GLY A 104 -6.76 12.92 -4.15
C GLY A 104 -8.06 12.85 -4.91
N CYS A 105 -8.06 13.47 -6.08
CA CYS A 105 -9.17 13.37 -7.01
C CYS A 105 -8.82 12.31 -8.05
N LEU A 106 -9.59 11.23 -8.05
CA LEU A 106 -9.43 10.19 -9.05
C LEU A 106 -10.40 10.46 -10.18
N LEU A 107 -9.88 10.42 -11.41
CA LEU A 107 -10.68 10.52 -12.61
C LEU A 107 -10.75 9.14 -13.26
N TYR A 108 -11.92 8.70 -13.56
CA TYR A 108 -12.09 7.47 -14.30
C TYR A 108 -13.23 7.62 -15.30
N THR A 109 -13.16 6.83 -16.34
CA THR A 109 -14.18 6.87 -17.38
C THR A 109 -15.10 5.68 -17.24
N SER A 110 -16.38 5.95 -17.42
CA SER A 110 -17.41 4.94 -17.49
C SER A 110 -17.96 4.97 -18.91
N ASP A 111 -17.89 3.88 -19.61
CA ASP A 111 -18.43 3.79 -20.95
C ASP A 111 -19.76 3.06 -20.88
N ALA A 112 -20.83 3.83 -21.03
CA ALA A 112 -22.16 3.26 -20.96
C ALA A 112 -22.42 2.23 -22.05
N ALA A 113 -21.72 2.31 -23.16
CA ALA A 113 -21.87 1.34 -24.24
C ALA A 113 -21.25 0.00 -23.89
N ASP A 114 -20.34 -0.02 -22.94
CA ASP A 114 -19.69 -1.23 -22.49
C ASP A 114 -20.49 -2.01 -21.48
N GLU A 115 -21.61 -1.51 -21.13
CA GLU A 115 -22.45 -2.17 -20.17
C GLU A 115 -23.08 -3.41 -20.72
N SER A 116 -22.76 -3.69 -21.86
CA SER A 116 -23.21 -4.93 -22.46
C SER A 116 -22.55 -6.13 -21.80
#